data_5ebfbaea45d23d34adb404f7abc6c509
#
_entry.id   5ebfbaea45d23d34adb404f7abc6c509
#
_cell.length_a   1.000
_cell.length_b   1.000
_cell.length_c   1.000
_cell.angle_alpha   90.00
_cell.angle_beta   90.00
_cell.angle_gamma   90.00
#
_symmetry.space_group_name_H-M   'P 1'
#
loop_
_entity.id
_entity.type
_entity.pdbx_description
1 polymer ?
#
loop_
_entity_poly.entity_id
_entity_poly.type
_entity_poly.pdbx_seq_one_letter_code
_entity_poly.pdbx_strand_id
1 'polypeptide(L)'
;MKEKIALITGVTGQDGSYLAEYLLNLGYEVHGLKRRSSSINTSRIDHLYEDLHSDHKRRFFLHYGDMTDSSNLIHLIATTKPTEIYNLAAQSHVKVSFETPEYTANADGIGTLRILEAMRILGLEKKTRFYQASTSELYGEVLETPQNENTPFNPRSPYAVAKMYAFYITKNYREAYNLFAVNGILFNHESRVRGETFVTRKITRAASTIAYNLTDCLYLGNLDAKRDWGHAKDYVKMMHLMLQAPTPQDYVIATGKTTSVRDFVKMSFEFIGINLEFQNTGIKEIGLIKSVDEKRANALQLNLSHLKTGQIVVRIDEHYFRPTEVDLLLGDPTKAEKELGWVREYDLKELVKDMLEYDLKECQKNLYLQDGGYILRNFYE
;
A
#
# COMPACT_ATOMS: atom_id res chain seq x y z
N MET A 1 30.69 11.19 8.90
CA MET A 1 29.77 10.59 7.91
C MET A 1 28.87 11.70 7.38
N LYS A 2 28.61 11.80 6.07
CA LYS A 2 27.61 12.75 5.57
C LYS A 2 26.26 12.40 6.19
N GLU A 3 25.57 13.40 6.71
CA GLU A 3 24.23 13.24 7.28
C GLU A 3 23.29 12.76 6.16
N LYS A 4 22.58 11.65 6.37
CA LYS A 4 21.62 11.08 5.42
C LYS A 4 20.24 11.65 5.76
N ILE A 5 19.71 12.47 4.88
CA ILE A 5 18.42 13.14 5.06
C ILE A 5 17.44 12.62 4.00
N ALA A 6 16.32 12.05 4.45
CA ALA A 6 15.27 11.56 3.59
C ALA A 6 14.02 12.45 3.67
N LEU A 7 13.45 12.82 2.52
CA LEU A 7 12.13 13.42 2.42
C LEU A 7 11.15 12.39 1.87
N ILE A 8 10.09 12.08 2.62
CA ILE A 8 9.04 11.13 2.24
C ILE A 8 7.73 11.89 2.03
N THR A 9 7.24 11.94 0.80
CA THR A 9 5.86 12.39 0.55
C THR A 9 4.90 11.23 0.84
N GLY A 10 3.69 11.53 1.36
CA GLY A 10 2.75 10.47 1.71
C GLY A 10 3.17 9.63 2.93
N VAL A 11 3.93 10.20 3.86
CA VAL A 11 4.47 9.53 5.06
C VAL A 11 3.40 8.90 5.94
N THR A 12 2.16 9.38 5.90
CA THR A 12 1.01 8.86 6.67
C THR A 12 0.34 7.63 6.03
N GLY A 13 0.77 7.25 4.83
CA GLY A 13 0.32 6.03 4.16
C GLY A 13 1.01 4.77 4.69
N GLN A 14 0.57 3.59 4.20
CA GLN A 14 1.18 2.31 4.55
C GLN A 14 2.70 2.32 4.30
N ASP A 15 3.10 2.55 3.05
CA ASP A 15 4.51 2.48 2.64
C ASP A 15 5.34 3.59 3.29
N GLY A 16 4.77 4.80 3.37
CA GLY A 16 5.44 5.93 4.00
C GLY A 16 5.76 5.70 5.46
N SER A 17 4.87 5.06 6.21
CA SER A 17 5.09 4.74 7.63
C SER A 17 6.19 3.69 7.83
N TYR A 18 6.16 2.58 7.07
CA TYR A 18 7.21 1.55 7.12
C TYR A 18 8.56 2.06 6.61
N LEU A 19 8.54 2.89 5.56
CA LEU A 19 9.79 3.48 5.05
C LEU A 19 10.40 4.44 6.07
N ALA A 20 9.58 5.27 6.72
CA ALA A 20 10.06 6.18 7.77
C ALA A 20 10.72 5.39 8.91
N GLU A 21 10.05 4.35 9.42
CA GLU A 21 10.60 3.48 10.46
C GLU A 21 11.91 2.80 10.01
N TYR A 22 11.92 2.26 8.79
CA TYR A 22 13.10 1.60 8.23
C TYR A 22 14.30 2.54 8.10
N LEU A 23 14.09 3.75 7.57
CA LEU A 23 15.17 4.73 7.40
C LEU A 23 15.66 5.30 8.74
N LEU A 24 14.79 5.52 9.72
CA LEU A 24 15.17 5.90 11.08
C LEU A 24 16.08 4.84 11.72
N ASN A 25 15.76 3.55 11.54
CA ASN A 25 16.59 2.44 12.01
C ASN A 25 17.96 2.37 11.32
N LEU A 26 18.07 2.85 10.07
CA LEU A 26 19.34 3.01 9.34
C LEU A 26 20.09 4.30 9.71
N GLY A 27 19.59 5.10 10.64
CA GLY A 27 20.25 6.31 11.12
C GLY A 27 19.99 7.56 10.30
N TYR A 28 18.99 7.57 9.41
CA TYR A 28 18.58 8.77 8.67
C TYR A 28 17.90 9.80 9.56
N GLU A 29 18.03 11.07 9.19
CA GLU A 29 17.06 12.09 9.51
C GLU A 29 15.92 12.02 8.50
N VAL A 30 14.68 11.91 8.96
CA VAL A 30 13.50 11.69 8.13
C VAL A 30 12.52 12.85 8.23
N HIS A 31 12.24 13.48 7.10
CA HIS A 31 11.23 14.51 6.93
C HIS A 31 10.02 13.93 6.21
N GLY A 32 8.87 13.93 6.86
CA GLY A 32 7.63 13.43 6.30
C GLY A 32 6.69 14.55 5.86
N LEU A 33 6.25 14.55 4.60
CA LEU A 33 5.20 15.43 4.12
C LEU A 33 3.84 14.80 4.38
N LYS A 34 2.98 15.49 5.15
CA LYS A 34 1.59 15.11 5.39
C LYS A 34 0.62 16.20 4.92
N ARG A 35 -0.51 15.79 4.36
CA ARG A 35 -1.57 16.71 3.98
C ARG A 35 -2.34 17.20 5.20
N ARG A 36 -2.73 18.48 5.20
CA ARG A 36 -3.63 19.02 6.23
C ARG A 36 -5.02 18.39 6.09
N SER A 37 -5.52 17.82 7.17
CA SER A 37 -6.86 17.25 7.27
C SER A 37 -7.56 17.77 8.51
N SER A 38 -8.89 17.83 8.51
CA SER A 38 -9.70 18.19 9.67
C SER A 38 -9.62 17.13 10.77
N SER A 39 -9.49 15.86 10.39
CA SER A 39 -9.26 14.74 11.31
C SER A 39 -7.79 14.38 11.38
N ILE A 40 -7.37 13.78 12.49
CA ILE A 40 -6.01 13.25 12.68
C ILE A 40 -5.81 12.10 11.67
N ASN A 41 -4.72 12.16 10.91
CA ASN A 41 -4.35 11.18 9.89
C ASN A 41 -2.95 10.59 10.09
N THR A 42 -2.43 10.62 11.31
CA THR A 42 -1.06 10.22 11.66
C THR A 42 -0.97 8.88 12.38
N SER A 43 -2.07 8.18 12.60
CA SER A 43 -2.13 6.94 13.41
C SER A 43 -1.08 5.88 13.04
N ARG A 44 -0.64 5.82 11.76
CA ARG A 44 0.40 4.89 11.30
C ARG A 44 1.82 5.28 11.68
N ILE A 45 2.02 6.54 12.09
CA ILE A 45 3.33 7.12 12.40
C ILE A 45 3.42 7.72 13.81
N ASP A 46 2.34 7.68 14.59
CA ASP A 46 2.33 8.27 15.95
C ASP A 46 3.40 7.64 16.86
N HIS A 47 3.69 6.35 16.68
CA HIS A 47 4.74 5.64 17.41
C HIS A 47 6.17 6.09 17.07
N LEU A 48 6.36 6.81 15.95
CA LEU A 48 7.65 7.39 15.53
C LEU A 48 7.83 8.84 16.07
N TYR A 49 6.79 9.40 16.66
CA TYR A 49 6.82 10.77 17.15
C TYR A 49 7.65 10.86 18.44
N GLU A 50 8.64 11.74 18.41
CA GLU A 50 9.46 12.06 19.57
C GLU A 50 9.01 13.40 20.15
N ASP A 51 8.86 13.47 21.49
CA ASP A 51 8.52 14.69 22.18
C ASP A 51 9.61 15.76 21.94
N LEU A 52 9.17 17.00 21.67
CA LEU A 52 10.06 18.16 21.48
C LEU A 52 10.93 18.47 22.70
N HIS A 53 10.48 18.02 23.87
CA HIS A 53 11.16 18.24 25.17
C HIS A 53 11.99 17.04 25.62
N SER A 54 12.11 15.98 24.78
CA SER A 54 13.00 14.84 25.08
C SER A 54 14.47 15.24 24.93
N ASP A 55 15.33 14.70 25.79
CA ASP A 55 16.78 14.95 25.76
C ASP A 55 17.49 14.31 24.55
N HIS A 56 16.77 13.57 23.71
CA HIS A 56 17.32 12.89 22.53
C HIS A 56 17.26 13.78 21.29
N LYS A 57 18.30 13.71 20.45
CA LYS A 57 18.30 14.38 19.14
C LYS A 57 17.17 13.79 18.28
N ARG A 58 16.12 14.57 18.07
CA ARG A 58 15.00 14.22 17.21
C ARG A 58 15.48 13.98 15.79
N ARG A 59 15.00 12.89 15.16
CA ARG A 59 15.34 12.54 13.79
C ARG A 59 14.12 12.38 12.89
N PHE A 60 12.90 12.50 13.41
CA PHE A 60 11.67 12.44 12.64
C PHE A 60 10.92 13.78 12.71
N PHE A 61 10.68 14.38 11.55
CA PHE A 61 10.06 15.69 11.40
C PHE A 61 8.86 15.62 10.47
N LEU A 62 7.73 16.21 10.85
CA LEU A 62 6.52 16.26 10.04
C LEU A 62 6.28 17.68 9.52
N HIS A 63 5.99 17.78 8.23
CA HIS A 63 5.68 19.01 7.52
C HIS A 63 4.30 18.95 6.90
N TYR A 64 3.58 20.06 6.92
CA TYR A 64 2.35 20.21 6.17
C TYR A 64 2.64 20.61 4.73
N GLY A 65 1.93 19.98 3.78
CA GLY A 65 1.99 20.34 2.37
C GLY A 65 1.09 19.45 1.52
N ASP A 66 1.02 19.77 0.25
CA ASP A 66 0.20 19.06 -0.74
C ASP A 66 0.98 18.97 -2.05
N MET A 67 0.81 17.86 -2.78
CA MET A 67 1.42 17.64 -4.09
C MET A 67 0.93 18.64 -5.14
N THR A 68 -0.16 19.34 -4.86
CA THR A 68 -0.73 20.38 -5.72
C THR A 68 -0.17 21.78 -5.48
N ASP A 69 0.68 21.96 -4.45
CA ASP A 69 1.27 23.25 -4.07
C ASP A 69 2.78 23.31 -4.37
N SER A 70 3.13 23.90 -5.52
CA SER A 70 4.52 24.02 -5.97
C SER A 70 5.37 24.85 -5.02
N SER A 71 4.84 25.95 -4.48
CA SER A 71 5.59 26.87 -3.62
C SER A 71 5.97 26.20 -2.28
N ASN A 72 5.04 25.45 -1.71
CA ASN A 72 5.28 24.67 -0.51
C ASN A 72 6.34 23.58 -0.71
N LEU A 73 6.25 22.83 -1.82
CA LEU A 73 7.21 21.77 -2.16
C LEU A 73 8.61 22.34 -2.36
N ILE A 74 8.76 23.46 -3.10
CA ILE A 74 10.06 24.13 -3.29
C ILE A 74 10.62 24.58 -1.93
N HIS A 75 9.82 25.24 -1.10
CA HIS A 75 10.24 25.70 0.23
C HIS A 75 10.71 24.53 1.11
N LEU A 76 9.95 23.44 1.15
CA LEU A 76 10.26 22.26 1.94
C LEU A 76 11.59 21.62 1.49
N ILE A 77 11.79 21.42 0.19
CA ILE A 77 13.01 20.84 -0.36
C ILE A 77 14.22 21.77 -0.14
N ALA A 78 14.03 23.09 -0.30
CA ALA A 78 15.09 24.08 -0.05
C ALA A 78 15.54 24.10 1.43
N THR A 79 14.58 23.93 2.35
CA THR A 79 14.84 23.98 3.81
C THR A 79 15.49 22.69 4.31
N THR A 80 14.97 21.52 3.88
CA THR A 80 15.43 20.22 4.36
C THR A 80 16.69 19.72 3.62
N LYS A 81 16.91 20.16 2.39
CA LYS A 81 18.06 19.77 1.54
C LYS A 81 18.29 18.26 1.54
N PRO A 82 17.27 17.45 1.20
CA PRO A 82 17.32 16.01 1.34
C PRO A 82 18.40 15.40 0.44
N THR A 83 19.06 14.35 0.91
CA THR A 83 19.93 13.51 0.09
C THR A 83 19.13 12.50 -0.73
N GLU A 84 17.94 12.15 -0.25
CA GLU A 84 17.02 11.21 -0.89
C GLU A 84 15.57 11.72 -0.78
N ILE A 85 14.82 11.64 -1.88
CA ILE A 85 13.38 11.95 -1.92
C ILE A 85 12.64 10.70 -2.34
N TYR A 86 11.67 10.28 -1.52
CA TYR A 86 10.76 9.18 -1.79
C TYR A 86 9.36 9.73 -2.06
N ASN A 87 8.96 9.75 -3.32
CA ASN A 87 7.65 10.25 -3.72
C ASN A 87 6.61 9.14 -3.69
N LEU A 88 5.91 9.01 -2.55
CA LEU A 88 4.88 8.00 -2.30
C LEU A 88 3.47 8.61 -2.23
N ALA A 89 3.35 9.94 -2.18
CA ALA A 89 2.06 10.61 -2.11
C ALA A 89 1.26 10.42 -3.40
N ALA A 90 0.03 9.95 -3.26
CA ALA A 90 -0.89 9.75 -4.36
C ALA A 90 -2.36 9.69 -3.87
N GLN A 91 -3.28 9.97 -4.76
CA GLN A 91 -4.65 9.47 -4.68
C GLN A 91 -4.62 8.03 -5.23
N SER A 92 -4.40 7.03 -4.38
CA SER A 92 -4.06 5.66 -4.78
C SER A 92 -5.27 4.71 -4.94
N HIS A 93 -6.49 5.17 -4.69
CA HIS A 93 -7.68 4.34 -4.81
C HIS A 93 -8.21 4.38 -6.25
N VAL A 94 -8.04 3.28 -7.00
CA VAL A 94 -8.38 3.21 -8.43
C VAL A 94 -9.83 3.60 -8.72
N LYS A 95 -10.82 3.07 -7.96
CA LYS A 95 -12.24 3.40 -8.17
C LYS A 95 -12.49 4.90 -7.99
N VAL A 96 -11.94 5.51 -6.93
CA VAL A 96 -12.10 6.95 -6.64
C VAL A 96 -11.48 7.81 -7.76
N SER A 97 -10.48 7.33 -8.49
CA SER A 97 -9.92 8.08 -9.61
C SER A 97 -10.93 8.35 -10.75
N PHE A 98 -11.95 7.51 -10.89
CA PHE A 98 -13.05 7.76 -11.85
C PHE A 98 -14.00 8.86 -11.38
N GLU A 99 -14.10 9.06 -10.07
CA GLU A 99 -14.94 10.12 -9.47
C GLU A 99 -14.19 11.46 -9.38
N THR A 100 -12.85 11.41 -9.19
CA THR A 100 -11.99 12.60 -9.02
C THR A 100 -10.79 12.59 -9.97
N PRO A 101 -10.99 12.51 -11.31
CA PRO A 101 -9.91 12.31 -12.26
C PRO A 101 -8.93 13.50 -12.33
N GLU A 102 -9.45 14.73 -12.24
CA GLU A 102 -8.64 15.94 -12.29
C GLU A 102 -7.72 16.06 -11.07
N TYR A 103 -8.24 15.82 -9.86
CA TYR A 103 -7.42 15.81 -8.66
C TYR A 103 -6.36 14.71 -8.72
N THR A 104 -6.73 13.52 -9.19
CA THR A 104 -5.80 12.39 -9.38
C THR A 104 -4.68 12.76 -10.34
N ALA A 105 -4.98 13.35 -11.50
CA ALA A 105 -3.97 13.79 -12.45
C ALA A 105 -3.05 14.87 -11.87
N ASN A 106 -3.63 15.84 -11.15
CA ASN A 106 -2.89 16.96 -10.57
C ASN A 106 -1.97 16.53 -9.42
N ALA A 107 -2.45 15.66 -8.52
CA ALA A 107 -1.65 15.18 -7.38
C ALA A 107 -0.61 14.14 -7.81
N ASP A 108 -1.00 13.12 -8.58
CA ASP A 108 -0.15 11.96 -8.88
C ASP A 108 0.80 12.21 -10.05
N GLY A 109 0.31 12.84 -11.12
CA GLY A 109 1.08 13.16 -12.33
C GLY A 109 1.87 14.45 -12.17
N ILE A 110 1.16 15.57 -12.12
CA ILE A 110 1.79 16.90 -12.06
C ILE A 110 2.53 17.13 -10.74
N GLY A 111 2.07 16.54 -9.63
CA GLY A 111 2.78 16.58 -8.35
C GLY A 111 4.19 16.01 -8.45
N THR A 112 4.39 14.93 -9.20
CA THR A 112 5.73 14.37 -9.49
C THR A 112 6.60 15.37 -10.24
N LEU A 113 6.07 16.01 -11.30
CA LEU A 113 6.78 17.06 -12.03
C LEU A 113 7.20 18.22 -11.11
N ARG A 114 6.33 18.65 -10.18
CA ARG A 114 6.66 19.73 -9.23
C ARG A 114 7.89 19.44 -8.38
N ILE A 115 8.02 18.20 -7.89
CA ILE A 115 9.20 17.80 -7.12
C ILE A 115 10.46 17.80 -8.00
N LEU A 116 10.39 17.22 -9.20
CA LEU A 116 11.51 17.18 -10.14
C LEU A 116 11.95 18.59 -10.53
N GLU A 117 11.02 19.49 -10.82
CA GLU A 117 11.33 20.91 -11.09
C GLU A 117 11.90 21.63 -9.85
N ALA A 118 11.39 21.35 -8.65
CA ALA A 118 11.95 21.90 -7.44
C ALA A 118 13.42 21.46 -7.26
N MET A 119 13.76 20.20 -7.53
CA MET A 119 15.15 19.71 -7.50
C MET A 119 16.02 20.46 -8.51
N ARG A 120 15.53 20.67 -9.74
CA ARG A 120 16.25 21.40 -10.79
C ARG A 120 16.43 22.88 -10.44
N ILE A 121 15.38 23.57 -10.02
CA ILE A 121 15.42 24.99 -9.61
C ILE A 121 16.43 25.24 -8.47
N LEU A 122 16.54 24.27 -7.56
CA LEU A 122 17.40 24.36 -6.37
C LEU A 122 18.83 23.84 -6.62
N GLY A 123 19.16 23.39 -7.83
CA GLY A 123 20.48 22.86 -8.18
C GLY A 123 20.86 21.60 -7.41
N LEU A 124 19.90 20.70 -7.23
CA LEU A 124 20.06 19.46 -6.46
C LEU A 124 20.30 18.21 -7.32
N GLU A 125 20.43 18.35 -8.64
CA GLU A 125 20.48 17.25 -9.61
C GLU A 125 21.57 16.22 -9.29
N LYS A 126 22.70 16.68 -8.77
CA LYS A 126 23.85 15.82 -8.41
C LYS A 126 23.96 15.51 -6.92
N LYS A 127 23.04 16.04 -6.11
CA LYS A 127 23.11 15.94 -4.65
C LYS A 127 22.01 15.09 -4.05
N THR A 128 20.85 15.02 -4.73
CA THR A 128 19.63 14.36 -4.24
C THR A 128 19.25 13.23 -5.19
N ARG A 129 18.97 12.06 -4.65
CA ARG A 129 18.42 10.91 -5.37
C ARG A 129 16.90 10.88 -5.23
N PHE A 130 16.19 10.55 -6.29
CA PHE A 130 14.75 10.59 -6.35
C PHE A 130 14.16 9.22 -6.68
N TYR A 131 13.25 8.75 -5.83
CA TYR A 131 12.45 7.55 -6.04
C TYR A 131 10.99 7.94 -6.33
N GLN A 132 10.44 7.44 -7.44
CA GLN A 132 9.04 7.53 -7.80
C GLN A 132 8.34 6.21 -7.54
N ALA A 133 7.33 6.20 -6.68
CA ALA A 133 6.42 5.08 -6.57
C ALA A 133 5.54 5.00 -7.82
N SER A 134 5.87 4.06 -8.69
CA SER A 134 5.07 3.71 -9.84
C SER A 134 4.14 2.53 -9.49
N THR A 135 3.47 1.89 -10.44
CA THR A 135 2.43 0.92 -10.16
C THR A 135 2.30 -0.12 -11.26
N SER A 136 1.93 -1.35 -10.92
CA SER A 136 1.55 -2.39 -11.88
C SER A 136 0.28 -2.06 -12.67
N GLU A 137 -0.54 -1.11 -12.21
CA GLU A 137 -1.71 -0.63 -12.95
C GLU A 137 -1.34 0.06 -14.28
N LEU A 138 -0.06 0.41 -14.49
CA LEU A 138 0.45 0.88 -15.79
C LEU A 138 0.26 -0.16 -16.88
N TYR A 139 0.42 -1.44 -16.56
CA TYR A 139 0.25 -2.54 -17.50
C TYR A 139 -1.21 -2.73 -17.90
N GLY A 140 -2.15 -2.41 -17.01
CA GLY A 140 -3.59 -2.38 -17.25
C GLY A 140 -4.11 -3.68 -17.86
N GLU A 141 -4.66 -3.62 -19.07
CA GLU A 141 -4.99 -4.81 -19.86
C GLU A 141 -3.69 -5.38 -20.42
N VAL A 142 -3.15 -6.39 -19.72
CA VAL A 142 -1.80 -6.90 -19.94
C VAL A 142 -1.60 -7.48 -21.34
N LEU A 143 -0.50 -7.10 -21.98
CA LEU A 143 -0.14 -7.58 -23.33
C LEU A 143 0.75 -8.82 -23.29
N GLU A 144 1.41 -9.06 -22.17
CA GLU A 144 2.25 -10.24 -21.93
C GLU A 144 2.28 -10.60 -20.44
N THR A 145 2.66 -11.84 -20.12
CA THR A 145 2.73 -12.35 -18.75
C THR A 145 3.93 -13.29 -18.61
N PRO A 146 4.78 -13.13 -17.56
CA PRO A 146 4.73 -12.09 -16.54
C PRO A 146 5.16 -10.72 -17.08
N GLN A 147 4.75 -9.63 -16.40
CA GLN A 147 5.14 -8.26 -16.74
C GLN A 147 6.52 -7.93 -16.17
N ASN A 148 7.36 -7.31 -16.97
CA ASN A 148 8.69 -6.83 -16.61
C ASN A 148 8.90 -5.35 -17.02
N GLU A 149 10.09 -4.82 -16.85
CA GLU A 149 10.41 -3.41 -17.12
C GLU A 149 10.28 -3.00 -18.60
N ASN A 150 10.24 -3.98 -19.52
CA ASN A 150 10.11 -3.76 -20.97
C ASN A 150 8.69 -3.97 -21.48
N THR A 151 7.81 -4.56 -20.66
CA THR A 151 6.40 -4.79 -21.02
C THR A 151 5.71 -3.48 -21.33
N PRO A 152 5.05 -3.34 -22.48
CA PRO A 152 4.33 -2.11 -22.85
C PRO A 152 3.20 -1.78 -21.86
N PHE A 153 3.04 -0.49 -21.55
CA PHE A 153 1.96 -0.01 -20.71
C PHE A 153 0.65 0.14 -21.50
N ASN A 154 -0.46 -0.26 -20.88
CA ASN A 154 -1.82 -0.16 -21.43
C ASN A 154 -2.83 0.22 -20.32
N PRO A 155 -2.70 1.43 -19.71
CA PRO A 155 -3.46 1.83 -18.53
C PRO A 155 -4.96 1.83 -18.74
N ARG A 156 -5.73 1.43 -17.72
CA ARG A 156 -7.19 1.26 -17.79
C ARG A 156 -7.96 2.11 -16.75
N SER A 157 -7.30 3.10 -16.15
CA SER A 157 -7.95 4.00 -15.19
C SER A 157 -7.30 5.38 -15.18
N PRO A 158 -8.02 6.44 -14.75
CA PRO A 158 -7.43 7.78 -14.59
C PRO A 158 -6.21 7.76 -13.65
N TYR A 159 -6.22 6.94 -12.60
CA TYR A 159 -5.07 6.70 -11.72
C TYR A 159 -3.87 6.17 -12.52
N ALA A 160 -4.06 5.11 -13.28
CA ALA A 160 -2.97 4.51 -14.05
C ALA A 160 -2.39 5.50 -15.10
N VAL A 161 -3.24 6.29 -15.76
CA VAL A 161 -2.80 7.34 -16.71
C VAL A 161 -1.98 8.42 -15.99
N ALA A 162 -2.40 8.89 -14.82
CA ALA A 162 -1.66 9.86 -14.02
C ALA A 162 -0.29 9.31 -13.58
N LYS A 163 -0.24 8.04 -13.16
CA LYS A 163 0.99 7.34 -12.80
C LYS A 163 1.88 7.08 -14.02
N MET A 164 1.33 6.87 -15.20
CA MET A 164 2.08 6.77 -16.45
C MET A 164 2.78 8.09 -16.79
N TYR A 165 2.11 9.21 -16.63
CA TYR A 165 2.76 10.52 -16.76
C TYR A 165 3.92 10.64 -15.76
N ALA A 166 3.68 10.31 -14.46
CA ALA A 166 4.70 10.36 -13.43
C ALA A 166 5.93 9.47 -13.76
N PHE A 167 5.70 8.27 -14.29
CA PHE A 167 6.75 7.35 -14.74
C PHE A 167 7.61 7.98 -15.84
N TYR A 168 6.97 8.44 -16.92
CA TYR A 168 7.72 8.97 -18.07
C TYR A 168 8.38 10.31 -17.79
N ILE A 169 7.78 11.19 -16.99
CA ILE A 169 8.44 12.44 -16.62
C ILE A 169 9.67 12.20 -15.73
N THR A 170 9.62 11.20 -14.83
CA THR A 170 10.78 10.78 -14.04
C THR A 170 11.91 10.27 -14.94
N LYS A 171 11.58 9.40 -15.91
CA LYS A 171 12.54 8.91 -16.91
C LYS A 171 13.11 10.04 -17.75
N ASN A 172 12.28 10.96 -18.22
CA ASN A 172 12.70 12.12 -19.01
C ASN A 172 13.69 13.00 -18.23
N TYR A 173 13.42 13.31 -16.96
CA TYR A 173 14.31 14.12 -16.13
C TYR A 173 15.64 13.41 -15.84
N ARG A 174 15.63 12.10 -15.66
CA ARG A 174 16.84 11.28 -15.56
C ARG A 174 17.72 11.45 -16.81
N GLU A 175 17.13 11.35 -17.98
CA GLU A 175 17.83 11.39 -19.27
C GLU A 175 18.25 12.82 -19.67
N ALA A 176 17.37 13.80 -19.52
CA ALA A 176 17.60 15.18 -19.96
C ALA A 176 18.49 15.99 -19.02
N TYR A 177 18.39 15.76 -17.71
CA TYR A 177 19.08 16.57 -16.70
C TYR A 177 20.08 15.77 -15.85
N ASN A 178 20.32 14.49 -16.18
CA ASN A 178 21.20 13.61 -15.41
C ASN A 178 20.83 13.51 -13.91
N LEU A 179 19.53 13.56 -13.59
CA LEU A 179 19.07 13.29 -12.26
C LEU A 179 19.25 11.80 -11.91
N PHE A 180 19.66 11.52 -10.68
CA PHE A 180 19.49 10.16 -10.16
C PHE A 180 18.02 9.96 -9.79
N ALA A 181 17.19 9.58 -10.76
CA ALA A 181 15.76 9.40 -10.62
C ALA A 181 15.34 8.01 -11.11
N VAL A 182 14.58 7.27 -10.29
CA VAL A 182 14.22 5.88 -10.53
C VAL A 182 12.71 5.66 -10.33
N ASN A 183 12.12 4.71 -11.07
CA ASN A 183 10.76 4.28 -10.87
C ASN A 183 10.73 2.84 -10.31
N GLY A 184 10.08 2.65 -9.17
CA GLY A 184 9.70 1.32 -8.70
C GLY A 184 8.32 0.96 -9.22
N ILE A 185 8.21 -0.02 -10.11
CA ILE A 185 6.93 -0.50 -10.64
C ILE A 185 6.37 -1.51 -9.63
N LEU A 186 5.60 -0.97 -8.69
CA LEU A 186 5.10 -1.73 -7.54
C LEU A 186 3.89 -2.57 -7.92
N PHE A 187 3.98 -3.87 -7.71
CA PHE A 187 2.82 -4.76 -7.67
C PHE A 187 2.10 -4.62 -6.34
N ASN A 188 0.94 -5.25 -6.19
CA ASN A 188 0.13 -5.09 -4.99
C ASN A 188 0.92 -5.52 -3.76
N HIS A 189 0.94 -4.68 -2.75
CA HIS A 189 1.62 -4.97 -1.49
C HIS A 189 0.80 -4.45 -0.33
N GLU A 190 0.71 -5.28 0.66
CA GLU A 190 -0.26 -5.19 1.72
C GLU A 190 0.41 -5.30 3.08
N SER A 191 -0.33 -5.01 4.13
CA SER A 191 0.09 -5.18 5.51
C SER A 191 -1.07 -4.94 6.47
N ARG A 192 -0.84 -5.18 7.75
CA ARG A 192 -1.77 -4.85 8.83
C ARG A 192 -2.21 -3.38 8.88
N VAL A 193 -1.46 -2.45 8.28
CA VAL A 193 -1.79 -1.01 8.22
C VAL A 193 -2.24 -0.56 6.83
N ARG A 194 -2.59 -1.50 5.94
CA ARG A 194 -3.24 -1.18 4.66
C ARG A 194 -4.51 -0.36 4.89
N GLY A 195 -4.86 0.53 3.96
CA GLY A 195 -6.13 1.26 4.02
C GLY A 195 -7.34 0.31 4.07
N GLU A 196 -8.31 0.62 4.87
CA GLU A 196 -9.42 -0.25 5.26
C GLU A 196 -10.34 -0.63 4.10
N THR A 197 -10.41 0.20 3.06
CA THR A 197 -11.28 0.01 1.87
C THR A 197 -10.62 -0.83 0.77
N PHE A 198 -9.33 -1.17 0.90
CA PHE A 198 -8.66 -2.06 -0.04
C PHE A 198 -9.07 -3.52 0.17
N VAL A 199 -9.18 -4.28 -0.94
CA VAL A 199 -9.77 -5.61 -0.95
C VAL A 199 -9.20 -6.57 0.10
N THR A 200 -7.90 -6.65 0.23
CA THR A 200 -7.23 -7.53 1.20
C THR A 200 -7.57 -7.16 2.63
N ARG A 201 -7.52 -5.85 2.96
CA ARG A 201 -7.85 -5.37 4.29
C ARG A 201 -9.35 -5.49 4.59
N LYS A 202 -10.20 -5.29 3.60
CA LYS A 202 -11.64 -5.54 3.70
C LYS A 202 -11.91 -7.00 4.06
N ILE A 203 -11.19 -7.95 3.45
CA ILE A 203 -11.31 -9.38 3.71
C ILE A 203 -10.88 -9.71 5.15
N THR A 204 -9.68 -9.28 5.57
CA THR A 204 -9.16 -9.63 6.90
C THR A 204 -9.96 -8.99 8.03
N ARG A 205 -10.41 -7.75 7.86
CA ARG A 205 -11.32 -7.09 8.80
C ARG A 205 -12.66 -7.82 8.90
N ALA A 206 -13.28 -8.15 7.75
CA ALA A 206 -14.56 -8.86 7.75
C ALA A 206 -14.44 -10.27 8.38
N ALA A 207 -13.40 -11.02 8.08
CA ALA A 207 -13.14 -12.30 8.72
C ALA A 207 -13.04 -12.15 10.25
N SER A 208 -12.31 -11.11 10.72
CA SER A 208 -12.16 -10.83 12.15
C SER A 208 -13.49 -10.39 12.79
N THR A 209 -14.26 -9.51 12.16
CA THR A 209 -15.55 -9.06 12.71
C THR A 209 -16.61 -10.16 12.71
N ILE A 210 -16.62 -11.06 11.72
CA ILE A 210 -17.48 -12.24 11.68
C ILE A 210 -17.11 -13.21 12.83
N ALA A 211 -15.81 -13.43 13.07
CA ALA A 211 -15.36 -14.27 14.17
C ALA A 211 -15.79 -13.75 15.56
N TYR A 212 -15.94 -12.45 15.72
CA TYR A 212 -16.42 -11.80 16.94
C TYR A 212 -17.93 -11.52 16.95
N ASN A 213 -18.69 -12.03 15.98
CA ASN A 213 -20.15 -11.80 15.86
C ASN A 213 -20.54 -10.31 15.78
N LEU A 214 -19.69 -9.50 15.15
CA LEU A 214 -19.90 -8.07 14.95
C LEU A 214 -20.53 -7.76 13.59
N THR A 215 -20.32 -8.64 12.61
CA THR A 215 -20.93 -8.59 11.27
C THR A 215 -21.25 -10.00 10.79
N ASP A 216 -22.21 -10.13 9.88
CA ASP A 216 -22.69 -11.44 9.41
C ASP A 216 -22.05 -11.86 8.08
N CYS A 217 -21.63 -10.91 7.23
CA CYS A 217 -21.26 -11.20 5.85
C CYS A 217 -20.24 -10.22 5.29
N LEU A 218 -19.31 -10.75 4.49
CA LEU A 218 -18.38 -10.01 3.66
C LEU A 218 -18.97 -9.81 2.25
N TYR A 219 -19.00 -8.58 1.76
CA TYR A 219 -19.43 -8.25 0.40
C TYR A 219 -18.24 -7.88 -0.46
N LEU A 220 -18.09 -8.52 -1.63
CA LEU A 220 -16.98 -8.32 -2.56
C LEU A 220 -17.48 -8.20 -4.00
N GLY A 221 -16.62 -7.73 -4.89
CA GLY A 221 -16.82 -7.78 -6.34
C GLY A 221 -16.28 -9.09 -6.95
N ASN A 222 -15.46 -8.97 -8.01
CA ASN A 222 -14.90 -10.11 -8.74
C ASN A 222 -13.94 -10.96 -7.88
N LEU A 223 -14.33 -12.19 -7.57
CA LEU A 223 -13.50 -13.15 -6.80
C LEU A 223 -12.41 -13.83 -7.65
N ASP A 224 -12.53 -13.81 -8.97
CA ASP A 224 -11.61 -14.50 -9.87
C ASP A 224 -10.40 -13.63 -10.28
N ALA A 225 -10.46 -12.32 -10.00
CA ALA A 225 -9.35 -11.42 -10.23
C ALA A 225 -8.10 -11.91 -9.51
N LYS A 226 -6.97 -11.96 -10.25
CA LYS A 226 -5.68 -12.46 -9.74
C LYS A 226 -4.70 -11.31 -9.55
N ARG A 227 -4.05 -11.29 -8.41
CA ARG A 227 -3.04 -10.28 -8.08
C ARG A 227 -1.79 -10.92 -7.52
N ASP A 228 -0.67 -10.28 -7.78
CA ASP A 228 0.60 -10.56 -7.13
C ASP A 228 0.65 -9.72 -5.85
N TRP A 229 0.49 -10.36 -4.68
CA TRP A 229 0.48 -9.70 -3.38
C TRP A 229 1.75 -9.98 -2.60
N GLY A 230 2.50 -8.91 -2.28
CA GLY A 230 3.65 -8.95 -1.39
C GLY A 230 3.41 -8.21 -0.07
N HIS A 231 4.38 -8.27 0.83
CA HIS A 231 4.35 -7.54 2.10
C HIS A 231 5.03 -6.17 1.96
N ALA A 232 4.38 -5.10 2.41
CA ALA A 232 4.88 -3.72 2.27
C ALA A 232 6.29 -3.51 2.86
N LYS A 233 6.67 -4.24 3.91
CA LYS A 233 8.02 -4.16 4.48
C LYS A 233 9.12 -4.59 3.51
N ASP A 234 8.87 -5.59 2.65
CA ASP A 234 9.84 -5.99 1.62
C ASP A 234 9.94 -4.93 0.53
N TYR A 235 8.83 -4.28 0.20
CA TYR A 235 8.77 -3.26 -0.84
C TYR A 235 9.52 -1.98 -0.42
N VAL A 236 9.37 -1.53 0.83
CA VAL A 236 10.12 -0.33 1.29
C VAL A 236 11.63 -0.57 1.36
N LYS A 237 12.08 -1.79 1.66
CA LYS A 237 13.51 -2.15 1.56
C LYS A 237 14.01 -1.99 0.12
N MET A 238 13.21 -2.44 -0.86
CA MET A 238 13.56 -2.28 -2.26
C MET A 238 13.62 -0.81 -2.69
N MET A 239 12.69 0.03 -2.23
CA MET A 239 12.73 1.47 -2.49
C MET A 239 14.08 2.10 -2.07
N HIS A 240 14.56 1.71 -0.89
CA HIS A 240 15.86 2.16 -0.41
C HIS A 240 17.01 1.57 -1.25
N LEU A 241 17.01 0.27 -1.55
CA LEU A 241 18.05 -0.37 -2.36
C LEU A 241 18.21 0.29 -3.73
N MET A 242 17.11 0.65 -4.39
CA MET A 242 17.12 1.35 -5.67
C MET A 242 17.86 2.69 -5.60
N LEU A 243 17.71 3.43 -4.50
CA LEU A 243 18.44 4.68 -4.29
C LEU A 243 19.90 4.48 -3.84
N GLN A 244 20.31 3.26 -3.45
CA GLN A 244 21.71 2.95 -3.18
C GLN A 244 22.44 2.39 -4.40
N ALA A 245 21.75 2.09 -5.50
CA ALA A 245 22.34 1.57 -6.73
C ALA A 245 23.38 2.53 -7.33
N PRO A 246 24.38 2.01 -8.07
CA PRO A 246 25.41 2.86 -8.71
C PRO A 246 24.86 3.70 -9.87
N THR A 247 23.82 3.22 -10.55
CA THR A 247 23.17 3.87 -11.69
C THR A 247 21.66 3.88 -11.53
N PRO A 248 20.97 4.96 -11.96
CA PRO A 248 19.52 5.03 -11.86
C PRO A 248 18.85 4.15 -12.91
N GLN A 249 18.02 3.20 -12.47
CA GLN A 249 17.24 2.32 -13.33
C GLN A 249 15.84 2.10 -12.75
N ASP A 250 14.91 1.61 -13.58
CA ASP A 250 13.58 1.25 -13.18
C ASP A 250 13.51 -0.26 -12.90
N TYR A 251 12.73 -0.67 -11.88
CA TYR A 251 12.61 -2.05 -11.45
C TYR A 251 11.16 -2.43 -11.18
N VAL A 252 10.79 -3.63 -11.61
CA VAL A 252 9.57 -4.31 -11.18
C VAL A 252 9.78 -4.86 -9.77
N ILE A 253 8.84 -4.52 -8.88
CA ILE A 253 8.82 -4.99 -7.49
C ILE A 253 7.58 -5.84 -7.31
N ALA A 254 7.76 -7.16 -7.27
CA ALA A 254 6.70 -8.16 -7.28
C ALA A 254 7.12 -9.42 -6.54
N THR A 255 6.17 -10.32 -6.27
CA THR A 255 6.50 -11.63 -5.68
C THR A 255 6.76 -12.71 -6.73
N GLY A 256 6.32 -12.50 -7.97
CA GLY A 256 6.36 -13.51 -9.03
C GLY A 256 5.30 -14.60 -8.88
N LYS A 257 4.30 -14.38 -8.02
CA LYS A 257 3.20 -15.34 -7.77
C LYS A 257 1.87 -14.61 -7.74
N THR A 258 0.85 -15.19 -8.37
CA THR A 258 -0.51 -14.66 -8.31
C THR A 258 -1.41 -15.51 -7.42
N THR A 259 -2.36 -14.84 -6.80
CA THR A 259 -3.43 -15.48 -6.02
C THR A 259 -4.75 -14.83 -6.38
N SER A 260 -5.82 -15.61 -6.47
CA SER A 260 -7.16 -15.07 -6.69
C SER A 260 -7.70 -14.41 -5.42
N VAL A 261 -8.61 -13.45 -5.57
CA VAL A 261 -9.34 -12.87 -4.43
C VAL A 261 -10.03 -13.98 -3.64
N ARG A 262 -10.64 -14.97 -4.32
CA ARG A 262 -11.27 -16.16 -3.72
C ARG A 262 -10.31 -16.91 -2.80
N ASP A 263 -9.08 -17.18 -3.28
CA ASP A 263 -8.10 -17.93 -2.48
C ASP A 263 -7.60 -17.10 -1.30
N PHE A 264 -7.46 -15.79 -1.46
CA PHE A 264 -7.13 -14.91 -0.34
C PHE A 264 -8.24 -14.90 0.73
N VAL A 265 -9.53 -14.91 0.32
CA VAL A 265 -10.67 -15.08 1.24
C VAL A 265 -10.56 -16.42 1.97
N LYS A 266 -10.38 -17.54 1.23
CA LYS A 266 -10.24 -18.87 1.85
C LYS A 266 -9.11 -18.90 2.88
N MET A 267 -7.93 -18.41 2.51
CA MET A 267 -6.77 -18.37 3.41
C MET A 267 -7.03 -17.54 4.67
N SER A 268 -7.73 -16.40 4.51
CA SER A 268 -8.06 -15.52 5.63
C SER A 268 -9.03 -16.17 6.62
N PHE A 269 -10.06 -16.82 6.12
CA PHE A 269 -11.03 -17.53 6.96
C PHE A 269 -10.44 -18.81 7.58
N GLU A 270 -9.65 -19.57 6.83
CA GLU A 270 -8.94 -20.75 7.32
C GLU A 270 -7.97 -20.40 8.46
N PHE A 271 -7.30 -19.25 8.37
CA PHE A 271 -6.40 -18.79 9.43
C PHE A 271 -7.11 -18.67 10.79
N ILE A 272 -8.37 -18.24 10.81
CA ILE A 272 -9.18 -18.09 12.04
C ILE A 272 -10.00 -19.33 12.37
N GLY A 273 -9.82 -20.44 11.64
CA GLY A 273 -10.52 -21.71 11.89
C GLY A 273 -11.86 -21.87 11.17
N ILE A 274 -12.15 -21.06 10.15
CA ILE A 274 -13.38 -21.17 9.37
C ILE A 274 -13.05 -21.67 7.96
N ASN A 275 -13.47 -22.88 7.60
CA ASN A 275 -13.31 -23.41 6.25
C ASN A 275 -14.50 -23.03 5.39
N LEU A 276 -14.27 -22.47 4.22
CA LEU A 276 -15.30 -22.02 3.28
C LEU A 276 -15.45 -22.97 2.08
N GLU A 277 -16.68 -23.05 1.60
CA GLU A 277 -16.98 -23.54 0.25
C GLU A 277 -17.75 -22.48 -0.54
N PHE A 278 -17.58 -22.46 -1.84
CA PHE A 278 -18.25 -21.50 -2.73
C PHE A 278 -19.25 -22.21 -3.60
N GLN A 279 -20.43 -21.62 -3.78
CA GLN A 279 -21.53 -22.14 -4.58
C GLN A 279 -22.01 -21.05 -5.55
N ASN A 280 -22.53 -21.49 -6.70
CA ASN A 280 -22.94 -20.64 -7.80
C ASN A 280 -21.75 -19.92 -8.47
N THR A 281 -22.01 -18.99 -9.38
CA THR A 281 -21.01 -18.20 -10.13
C THR A 281 -21.46 -16.78 -10.39
N GLY A 282 -20.53 -15.87 -10.62
CA GLY A 282 -20.78 -14.46 -10.93
C GLY A 282 -21.46 -13.75 -9.76
N ILE A 283 -22.46 -12.90 -10.06
CA ILE A 283 -23.16 -12.11 -9.02
C ILE A 283 -23.99 -12.94 -8.03
N LYS A 284 -24.29 -14.19 -8.39
CA LYS A 284 -25.03 -15.11 -7.52
C LYS A 284 -24.12 -15.98 -6.66
N GLU A 285 -22.82 -15.82 -6.78
CA GLU A 285 -21.87 -16.59 -6.02
C GLU A 285 -21.92 -16.24 -4.54
N ILE A 286 -21.87 -17.27 -3.69
CA ILE A 286 -21.88 -17.17 -2.23
C ILE A 286 -20.78 -18.04 -1.64
N GLY A 287 -20.20 -17.57 -0.55
CA GLY A 287 -19.30 -18.35 0.30
C GLY A 287 -20.01 -18.79 1.57
N LEU A 288 -19.99 -20.08 1.82
CA LEU A 288 -20.65 -20.73 2.95
C LEU A 288 -19.61 -21.32 3.90
N ILE A 289 -19.92 -21.36 5.17
CA ILE A 289 -19.14 -22.11 6.16
C ILE A 289 -19.31 -23.61 5.88
N LYS A 290 -18.23 -24.25 5.46
CA LYS A 290 -18.17 -25.70 5.28
C LYS A 290 -17.96 -26.43 6.60
N SER A 291 -17.05 -25.93 7.43
CA SER A 291 -16.74 -26.45 8.77
C SER A 291 -16.02 -25.43 9.61
N VAL A 292 -16.05 -25.61 10.93
CA VAL A 292 -15.26 -24.82 11.90
C VAL A 292 -14.21 -25.72 12.52
N ASP A 293 -12.95 -25.27 12.52
CA ASP A 293 -11.84 -25.89 13.23
C ASP A 293 -11.72 -25.28 14.63
N GLU A 294 -12.38 -25.94 15.61
CA GLU A 294 -12.39 -25.48 17.00
C GLU A 294 -10.98 -25.45 17.61
N LYS A 295 -10.10 -26.38 17.22
CA LYS A 295 -8.71 -26.39 17.71
C LYS A 295 -7.96 -25.14 17.29
N ARG A 296 -8.11 -24.74 16.05
CA ARG A 296 -7.51 -23.52 15.50
C ARG A 296 -8.10 -22.27 16.14
N ALA A 297 -9.44 -22.22 16.26
CA ALA A 297 -10.15 -21.12 16.91
C ALA A 297 -9.70 -20.92 18.36
N ASN A 298 -9.66 -22.02 19.14
CA ASN A 298 -9.21 -22.00 20.54
C ASN A 298 -7.75 -21.53 20.67
N ALA A 299 -6.85 -21.91 19.75
CA ALA A 299 -5.47 -21.43 19.74
C ALA A 299 -5.35 -19.91 19.55
N LEU A 300 -6.35 -19.29 18.91
CA LEU A 300 -6.49 -17.84 18.72
C LEU A 300 -7.42 -17.19 19.78
N GLN A 301 -7.87 -17.96 20.77
CA GLN A 301 -8.83 -17.51 21.80
C GLN A 301 -10.15 -16.99 21.22
N LEU A 302 -10.59 -17.56 20.09
CA LEU A 302 -11.85 -17.23 19.43
C LEU A 302 -12.96 -18.19 19.87
N ASN A 303 -14.14 -17.65 20.17
CA ASN A 303 -15.36 -18.42 20.37
C ASN A 303 -16.22 -18.34 19.09
N LEU A 304 -16.23 -19.39 18.30
CA LEU A 304 -16.96 -19.48 17.04
C LEU A 304 -18.30 -20.25 17.16
N SER A 305 -18.80 -20.49 18.37
CA SER A 305 -20.04 -21.28 18.62
C SER A 305 -21.31 -20.68 17.99
N HIS A 306 -21.28 -19.38 17.66
CA HIS A 306 -22.39 -18.69 16.97
C HIS A 306 -22.43 -19.01 15.47
N LEU A 307 -21.37 -19.53 14.88
CA LEU A 307 -21.27 -19.85 13.46
C LEU A 307 -21.78 -21.28 13.19
N LYS A 308 -22.48 -21.45 12.07
CA LYS A 308 -23.07 -22.72 11.67
C LYS A 308 -22.63 -23.15 10.29
N THR A 309 -22.42 -24.45 10.10
CA THR A 309 -22.24 -25.03 8.76
C THR A 309 -23.41 -24.65 7.85
N GLY A 310 -23.14 -24.26 6.64
CA GLY A 310 -24.12 -23.76 5.67
C GLY A 310 -24.48 -22.27 5.83
N GLN A 311 -23.97 -21.59 6.86
CA GLN A 311 -24.16 -20.14 6.99
C GLN A 311 -23.41 -19.39 5.88
N ILE A 312 -24.10 -18.44 5.21
CA ILE A 312 -23.51 -17.59 4.20
C ILE A 312 -22.71 -16.48 4.90
N VAL A 313 -21.42 -16.38 4.59
CA VAL A 313 -20.51 -15.35 5.14
C VAL A 313 -19.80 -14.54 4.07
N VAL A 314 -19.97 -14.88 2.77
CA VAL A 314 -19.47 -14.10 1.64
C VAL A 314 -20.56 -13.97 0.59
N ARG A 315 -20.74 -12.77 0.06
CA ARG A 315 -21.65 -12.45 -1.07
C ARG A 315 -20.96 -11.57 -2.08
N ILE A 316 -21.37 -11.70 -3.32
CA ILE A 316 -20.99 -10.78 -4.39
C ILE A 316 -21.99 -9.63 -4.45
N ASP A 317 -21.46 -8.41 -4.62
CA ASP A 317 -22.26 -7.19 -4.76
C ASP A 317 -21.71 -6.37 -5.95
N GLU A 318 -22.59 -6.02 -6.87
CA GLU A 318 -22.26 -5.28 -8.09
C GLU A 318 -21.65 -3.90 -7.81
N HIS A 319 -21.96 -3.31 -6.67
CA HIS A 319 -21.41 -2.01 -6.25
C HIS A 319 -19.88 -2.01 -6.18
N TYR A 320 -19.25 -3.19 -5.94
CA TYR A 320 -17.80 -3.33 -5.84
C TYR A 320 -17.09 -3.66 -7.17
N PHE A 321 -17.82 -3.76 -8.28
CA PHE A 321 -17.20 -3.90 -9.59
C PHE A 321 -16.63 -2.57 -10.08
N ARG A 322 -15.52 -2.62 -10.79
CA ARG A 322 -14.90 -1.46 -11.40
C ARG A 322 -15.50 -1.22 -12.81
N PRO A 323 -15.53 0.02 -13.30
CA PRO A 323 -15.95 0.30 -14.69
C PRO A 323 -15.11 -0.44 -15.73
N THR A 324 -13.81 -0.60 -15.47
CA THR A 324 -12.89 -1.43 -16.24
C THR A 324 -12.08 -2.29 -15.28
N GLU A 325 -12.14 -3.59 -15.45
CA GLU A 325 -11.44 -4.55 -14.59
C GLU A 325 -10.07 -4.91 -15.18
N VAL A 326 -9.13 -5.23 -14.30
CA VAL A 326 -7.83 -5.82 -14.65
C VAL A 326 -7.83 -7.24 -14.07
N ASP A 327 -7.90 -8.24 -14.93
CA ASP A 327 -8.08 -9.63 -14.49
C ASP A 327 -6.83 -10.26 -13.90
N LEU A 328 -5.65 -9.94 -14.47
CA LEU A 328 -4.38 -10.57 -14.08
C LEU A 328 -3.25 -9.54 -14.01
N LEU A 329 -2.55 -9.52 -12.89
CA LEU A 329 -1.25 -8.88 -12.74
C LEU A 329 -0.27 -9.88 -12.12
N LEU A 330 0.84 -10.15 -12.84
CA LEU A 330 1.93 -11.04 -12.40
C LEU A 330 3.26 -10.41 -12.78
N GLY A 331 4.03 -9.94 -11.80
CA GLY A 331 5.31 -9.29 -12.05
C GLY A 331 6.48 -10.27 -12.13
N ASP A 332 7.50 -9.92 -12.91
CA ASP A 332 8.80 -10.59 -12.93
C ASP A 332 9.83 -9.79 -12.15
N PRO A 333 10.19 -10.18 -10.91
CA PRO A 333 11.13 -9.45 -10.08
C PRO A 333 12.60 -9.79 -10.39
N THR A 334 12.88 -10.59 -11.41
CA THR A 334 14.21 -11.16 -11.69
C THR A 334 15.31 -10.11 -11.77
N LYS A 335 15.03 -8.95 -12.37
CA LYS A 335 16.01 -7.84 -12.47
C LYS A 335 16.37 -7.29 -11.08
N ALA A 336 15.36 -7.02 -10.25
CA ALA A 336 15.56 -6.52 -8.89
C ALA A 336 16.35 -7.51 -8.03
N GLU A 337 16.04 -8.80 -8.13
CA GLU A 337 16.75 -9.86 -7.41
C GLU A 337 18.21 -9.99 -7.83
N LYS A 338 18.48 -10.00 -9.15
CA LYS A 338 19.84 -10.20 -9.69
C LYS A 338 20.74 -8.97 -9.52
N GLU A 339 20.23 -7.78 -9.79
CA GLU A 339 21.07 -6.57 -9.83
C GLU A 339 21.21 -5.92 -8.45
N LEU A 340 20.16 -5.98 -7.60
CA LEU A 340 20.15 -5.31 -6.30
C LEU A 340 20.18 -6.28 -5.12
N GLY A 341 20.17 -7.59 -5.37
CA GLY A 341 20.17 -8.60 -4.31
C GLY A 341 18.90 -8.56 -3.45
N TRP A 342 17.79 -8.09 -4.03
CA TRP A 342 16.54 -8.01 -3.28
C TRP A 342 16.01 -9.39 -2.90
N VAL A 343 15.69 -9.56 -1.63
CA VAL A 343 15.15 -10.80 -1.07
C VAL A 343 13.86 -10.47 -0.33
N ARG A 344 12.81 -11.23 -0.62
CA ARG A 344 11.54 -11.15 0.12
C ARG A 344 11.67 -11.97 1.41
N GLU A 345 11.26 -11.36 2.50
CA GLU A 345 11.27 -12.00 3.83
C GLU A 345 9.90 -12.56 4.20
N TYR A 346 8.83 -12.12 3.52
CA TYR A 346 7.45 -12.50 3.80
C TYR A 346 6.83 -13.25 2.63
N ASP A 347 6.23 -14.40 2.92
CA ASP A 347 5.33 -15.07 1.98
C ASP A 347 3.86 -14.62 2.17
N LEU A 348 2.96 -15.13 1.31
CA LEU A 348 1.54 -14.76 1.37
C LEU A 348 0.86 -15.23 2.66
N LYS A 349 1.28 -16.35 3.27
CA LYS A 349 0.72 -16.86 4.53
C LYS A 349 1.12 -15.96 5.69
N GLU A 350 2.36 -15.50 5.69
CA GLU A 350 2.87 -14.56 6.68
C GLU A 350 2.21 -13.20 6.56
N LEU A 351 1.92 -12.74 5.34
CA LEU A 351 1.15 -11.54 5.08
C LEU A 351 -0.28 -11.66 5.65
N VAL A 352 -1.01 -12.74 5.32
CA VAL A 352 -2.36 -12.99 5.84
C VAL A 352 -2.35 -13.05 7.36
N LYS A 353 -1.34 -13.71 7.94
CA LYS A 353 -1.16 -13.78 9.39
C LYS A 353 -0.96 -12.39 10.02
N ASP A 354 -0.02 -11.57 9.48
CA ASP A 354 0.25 -10.20 9.98
C ASP A 354 -1.02 -9.36 10.00
N MET A 355 -1.82 -9.43 8.93
CA MET A 355 -3.05 -8.67 8.79
C MET A 355 -4.12 -9.14 9.78
N LEU A 356 -4.36 -10.45 9.87
CA LEU A 356 -5.41 -11.01 10.73
C LEU A 356 -5.08 -10.89 12.23
N GLU A 357 -3.84 -11.12 12.64
CA GLU A 357 -3.43 -10.93 14.03
C GLU A 357 -3.65 -9.48 14.50
N TYR A 358 -3.44 -8.53 13.61
CA TYR A 358 -3.73 -7.13 13.90
C TYR A 358 -5.24 -6.85 13.97
N ASP A 359 -6.01 -7.31 12.98
CA ASP A 359 -7.46 -7.05 12.92
C ASP A 359 -8.23 -7.74 14.05
N LEU A 360 -7.82 -8.94 14.47
CA LEU A 360 -8.37 -9.60 15.66
C LEU A 360 -8.12 -8.79 16.93
N LYS A 361 -6.90 -8.23 17.11
CA LYS A 361 -6.61 -7.37 18.25
C LYS A 361 -7.42 -6.08 18.24
N GLU A 362 -7.62 -5.48 17.07
CA GLU A 362 -8.47 -4.30 16.93
C GLU A 362 -9.94 -4.62 17.29
N CYS A 363 -10.46 -5.80 16.89
CA CYS A 363 -11.78 -6.25 17.30
C CYS A 363 -11.86 -6.42 18.82
N GLN A 364 -10.88 -7.08 19.45
CA GLN A 364 -10.83 -7.24 20.92
C GLN A 364 -10.83 -5.90 21.64
N LYS A 365 -9.99 -4.98 21.19
CA LYS A 365 -9.91 -3.62 21.74
C LYS A 365 -11.26 -2.92 21.64
N ASN A 366 -11.92 -3.00 20.49
CA ASN A 366 -13.21 -2.37 20.26
C ASN A 366 -14.29 -2.94 21.16
N LEU A 367 -14.35 -4.27 21.32
CA LEU A 367 -15.28 -4.92 22.26
C LEU A 367 -15.05 -4.46 23.69
N TYR A 368 -13.78 -4.44 24.13
CA TYR A 368 -13.45 -3.97 25.48
C TYR A 368 -13.89 -2.52 25.73
N LEU A 369 -13.71 -1.64 24.74
CA LEU A 369 -14.17 -0.25 24.83
C LEU A 369 -15.71 -0.18 24.87
N GLN A 370 -16.39 -1.00 24.06
CA GLN A 370 -17.85 -1.06 24.02
C GLN A 370 -18.45 -1.56 25.35
N ASP A 371 -17.87 -2.60 25.94
CA ASP A 371 -18.25 -3.12 27.25
C ASP A 371 -18.03 -2.10 28.37
N GLY A 372 -17.01 -1.23 28.21
CA GLY A 372 -16.75 -0.08 29.08
C GLY A 372 -17.68 1.11 28.85
N GLY A 373 -18.67 1.02 27.96
CA GLY A 373 -19.64 2.07 27.65
C GLY A 373 -19.14 3.16 26.69
N TYR A 374 -18.01 2.93 26.00
CA TYR A 374 -17.50 3.89 25.03
C TYR A 374 -18.19 3.73 23.67
N ILE A 375 -18.47 4.84 22.99
CA ILE A 375 -18.99 4.83 21.62
C ILE A 375 -17.84 4.62 20.66
N LEU A 376 -17.90 3.53 19.90
CA LEU A 376 -16.92 3.25 18.86
C LEU A 376 -17.21 4.08 17.61
N ARG A 377 -16.16 4.59 16.97
CA ARG A 377 -16.27 5.15 15.62
C ARG A 377 -16.25 4.00 14.63
N ASN A 378 -17.39 3.78 13.98
CA ASN A 378 -17.43 2.89 12.82
C ASN A 378 -16.91 3.64 11.59
N PHE A 379 -15.92 3.07 10.94
CA PHE A 379 -15.48 3.54 9.63
C PHE A 379 -16.33 2.83 8.58
N TYR A 380 -17.35 3.51 8.12
CA TYR A 380 -18.14 3.07 6.95
C TYR A 380 -17.34 3.38 5.68
N GLU A 381 -17.52 2.55 4.66
CA GLU A 381 -16.95 2.79 3.33
C GLU A 381 -17.57 4.03 2.69
#